data_b538c7c1c36702a085c87cc4aa97c7e5
#
_entry.id   b538c7c1c36702a085c87cc4aa97c7e5
#
_cell.length_a   1.000
_cell.length_b   1.000
_cell.length_c   1.000
_cell.angle_alpha   90.00
_cell.angle_beta   90.00
_cell.angle_gamma   90.00
#
_symmetry.space_group_name_H-M   'P 1'
#
loop_
_entity.id
_entity.type
_entity.pdbx_description
1 polymer ?
#
loop_
_entity_poly.entity_id
_entity_poly.type
_entity_poly.pdbx_seq_one_letter_code
_entity_poly.pdbx_strand_id
1 'polypeptide(L)'
;MAVAERGGRIRPQVSVVKALASALCIGVGGSVGREGPIVQIGSALASSVGQWLRMPENRLRILVACGAAGGISATFNAPITGVFFGVEIILREISAEAVVPIMVSAVLADVVSRPFLGSRPFLSAFPAGISLPHPGNYLLVAVLPVAAALIGVAFKNVVYGMEDLWDRRWKNRPEWARPAVGGVVLGLLLLALPQMYGVGYPVMDKAITGDYVLWFLLLLTAGKILATSLTLGIGGSGGVFAPSLFLGVTSGMAFGEIADHVLGPGAGPPALYAVVAMGAVFAAAAQAPLTAVASVVEMTGDFTLSLPVILAVAIATGVSRSLSYGTIYTTKLLRRGIDLDRGGPAQDPAPAIPGQVP
;
A
#
# COMPACT_ATOMS: atom_id res chain seq x y z
N MET A 1 -11.79 10.72 2.32
CA MET A 1 -12.89 11.24 3.15
C MET A 1 -12.67 12.70 3.56
N ALA A 2 -11.74 13.06 4.48
CA ALA A 2 -11.60 14.46 4.92
C ALA A 2 -11.37 15.44 3.76
N VAL A 3 -10.51 15.08 2.79
CA VAL A 3 -10.25 15.91 1.60
C VAL A 3 -11.48 15.96 0.67
N ALA A 4 -12.17 14.82 0.49
CA ALA A 4 -13.30 14.72 -0.43
C ALA A 4 -14.59 15.36 0.10
N GLU A 5 -14.90 15.15 1.40
CA GLU A 5 -16.21 15.48 1.96
C GLU A 5 -16.19 16.69 2.90
N ARG A 6 -15.05 17.01 3.52
CA ARG A 6 -14.95 17.96 4.64
C ARG A 6 -13.96 19.09 4.39
N GLY A 7 -13.62 19.38 3.13
CA GLY A 7 -12.68 20.44 2.79
C GLY A 7 -11.30 20.33 3.45
N GLY A 8 -10.88 19.10 3.82
CA GLY A 8 -9.62 18.86 4.51
C GLY A 8 -9.66 19.00 6.04
N ARG A 9 -10.83 19.19 6.64
CA ARG A 9 -10.96 19.35 8.11
C ARG A 9 -10.91 18.00 8.81
N ILE A 10 -9.88 17.79 9.63
CA ILE A 10 -9.68 16.60 10.45
C ILE A 10 -9.62 17.05 11.92
N ARG A 11 -10.28 16.31 12.81
CA ARG A 11 -10.23 16.60 14.25
C ARG A 11 -8.83 16.28 14.80
N PRO A 12 -8.24 17.15 15.66
CA PRO A 12 -6.88 16.93 16.20
C PRO A 12 -6.72 15.61 16.93
N GLN A 13 -7.78 15.15 17.64
CA GLN A 13 -7.75 13.88 18.38
C GLN A 13 -7.45 12.66 17.48
N VAL A 14 -7.72 12.75 16.18
CA VAL A 14 -7.48 11.65 15.23
C VAL A 14 -6.00 11.28 15.20
N SER A 15 -5.08 12.22 15.33
CA SER A 15 -3.64 11.95 15.33
C SER A 15 -3.24 11.06 16.51
N VAL A 16 -3.68 11.40 17.72
CA VAL A 16 -3.35 10.65 18.94
C VAL A 16 -4.03 9.29 18.97
N VAL A 17 -5.36 9.26 18.73
CA VAL A 17 -6.13 8.01 18.72
C VAL A 17 -5.59 7.05 17.67
N LYS A 18 -5.23 7.55 16.48
CA LYS A 18 -4.70 6.71 15.41
C LYS A 18 -3.30 6.19 15.74
N ALA A 19 -2.44 7.01 16.35
CA ALA A 19 -1.11 6.59 16.80
C ALA A 19 -1.21 5.45 17.80
N LEU A 20 -2.01 5.61 18.86
CA LEU A 20 -2.19 4.61 19.90
C LEU A 20 -2.86 3.32 19.37
N ALA A 21 -3.94 3.46 18.61
CA ALA A 21 -4.67 2.32 18.05
C ALA A 21 -3.80 1.49 17.09
N SER A 22 -2.98 2.14 16.27
CA SER A 22 -2.10 1.41 15.35
C SER A 22 -0.87 0.83 16.02
N ALA A 23 -0.27 1.54 16.99
CA ALA A 23 0.83 1.02 17.79
C ALA A 23 0.40 -0.24 18.55
N LEU A 24 -0.78 -0.21 19.18
CA LEU A 24 -1.35 -1.36 19.85
C LEU A 24 -1.64 -2.49 18.86
N CYS A 25 -2.36 -2.21 17.77
CA CYS A 25 -2.73 -3.21 16.77
C CYS A 25 -1.49 -3.93 16.19
N ILE A 26 -0.48 -3.19 15.76
CA ILE A 26 0.74 -3.75 15.17
C ILE A 26 1.58 -4.46 16.24
N GLY A 27 1.68 -3.88 17.43
CA GLY A 27 2.46 -4.41 18.55
C GLY A 27 1.95 -5.76 19.06
N VAL A 28 0.63 -6.00 19.01
CA VAL A 28 0.04 -7.30 19.40
C VAL A 28 -0.06 -8.29 18.23
N GLY A 29 0.54 -7.99 17.07
CA GLY A 29 0.63 -8.92 15.96
C GLY A 29 -0.27 -8.63 14.76
N GLY A 30 -1.01 -7.53 14.75
CA GLY A 30 -1.82 -7.15 13.59
C GLY A 30 -1.00 -7.09 12.30
N SER A 31 -1.40 -7.88 11.30
CA SER A 31 -0.67 -8.03 10.03
C SER A 31 -1.03 -6.90 9.06
N VAL A 32 -0.58 -5.69 9.34
CA VAL A 32 -0.91 -4.46 8.58
C VAL A 32 0.27 -3.51 8.51
N GLY A 33 0.23 -2.60 7.54
CA GLY A 33 1.25 -1.56 7.38
C GLY A 33 1.09 -0.40 8.37
N ARG A 34 2.19 0.25 8.69
CA ARG A 34 2.23 1.46 9.54
C ARG A 34 1.92 2.75 8.75
N GLU A 35 1.93 2.69 7.43
CA GLU A 35 1.87 3.84 6.52
C GLU A 35 0.50 4.53 6.57
N GLY A 36 -0.59 3.74 6.55
CA GLY A 36 -1.95 4.29 6.69
C GLY A 36 -2.12 5.15 7.95
N PRO A 37 -1.75 4.64 9.12
CA PRO A 37 -1.70 5.43 10.35
C PRO A 37 -0.83 6.68 10.27
N ILE A 38 0.39 6.59 9.75
CA ILE A 38 1.33 7.72 9.64
C ILE A 38 0.77 8.80 8.73
N VAL A 39 0.23 8.43 7.57
CA VAL A 39 -0.48 9.35 6.66
C VAL A 39 -1.62 10.06 7.39
N GLN A 40 -2.43 9.35 8.18
CA GLN A 40 -3.53 9.96 8.93
C GLN A 40 -3.04 10.88 10.04
N ILE A 41 -1.97 10.52 10.74
CA ILE A 41 -1.36 11.35 11.80
C ILE A 41 -0.82 12.65 11.18
N GLY A 42 0.01 12.56 10.14
CA GLY A 42 0.56 13.70 9.43
C GLY A 42 -0.52 14.62 8.86
N SER A 43 -1.52 14.04 8.20
CA SER A 43 -2.68 14.76 7.66
C SER A 43 -3.50 15.46 8.76
N ALA A 44 -3.71 14.82 9.92
CA ALA A 44 -4.46 15.41 11.01
C ALA A 44 -3.70 16.56 11.69
N LEU A 45 -2.39 16.42 11.86
CA LEU A 45 -1.53 17.50 12.38
C LEU A 45 -1.53 18.70 11.44
N ALA A 46 -1.30 18.47 10.15
CA ALA A 46 -1.32 19.53 9.13
C ALA A 46 -2.69 20.21 9.05
N SER A 47 -3.78 19.43 9.07
CA SER A 47 -5.13 19.98 9.13
C SER A 47 -5.37 20.82 10.38
N SER A 48 -4.86 20.42 11.54
CA SER A 48 -5.00 21.16 12.79
C SER A 48 -4.29 22.51 12.73
N VAL A 49 -3.07 22.54 12.18
CA VAL A 49 -2.33 23.80 11.94
C VAL A 49 -3.08 24.72 10.97
N GLY A 50 -3.60 24.19 9.85
CA GLY A 50 -4.35 24.97 8.87
C GLY A 50 -5.68 25.50 9.43
N GLN A 51 -6.37 24.74 10.28
CA GLN A 51 -7.57 25.20 10.97
C GLN A 51 -7.26 26.30 12.00
N TRP A 52 -6.16 26.16 12.73
CA TRP A 52 -5.70 27.19 13.67
C TRP A 52 -5.35 28.50 12.96
N LEU A 53 -4.72 28.41 11.78
CA LEU A 53 -4.40 29.55 10.90
C LEU A 53 -5.63 30.04 10.10
N ARG A 54 -6.80 29.45 10.27
CA ARG A 54 -8.05 29.76 9.55
C ARG A 54 -7.89 29.75 8.03
N MET A 55 -7.13 28.79 7.50
CA MET A 55 -6.87 28.67 6.07
C MET A 55 -8.16 28.33 5.29
N PRO A 56 -8.33 28.85 4.06
CA PRO A 56 -9.44 28.48 3.19
C PRO A 56 -9.34 26.98 2.79
N GLU A 57 -10.48 26.37 2.45
CA GLU A 57 -10.57 24.93 2.21
C GLU A 57 -9.60 24.41 1.13
N ASN A 58 -9.40 25.16 0.05
CA ASN A 58 -8.46 24.76 -1.01
C ASN A 58 -7.03 24.60 -0.47
N ARG A 59 -6.56 25.57 0.29
CA ARG A 59 -5.23 25.50 0.92
C ARG A 59 -5.17 24.46 2.02
N LEU A 60 -6.26 24.25 2.75
CA LEU A 60 -6.34 23.24 3.78
C LEU A 60 -6.22 21.82 3.20
N ARG A 61 -6.82 21.54 2.04
CA ARG A 61 -6.67 20.27 1.31
C ARG A 61 -5.20 20.01 0.92
N ILE A 62 -4.52 21.04 0.38
CA ILE A 62 -3.10 20.95 0.03
C ILE A 62 -2.26 20.68 1.29
N LEU A 63 -2.53 21.38 2.39
CA LEU A 63 -1.79 21.20 3.64
C LEU A 63 -1.99 19.78 4.22
N VAL A 64 -3.19 19.21 4.11
CA VAL A 64 -3.46 17.80 4.46
C VAL A 64 -2.62 16.83 3.64
N ALA A 65 -2.48 17.09 2.33
CA ALA A 65 -1.61 16.29 1.46
C ALA A 65 -0.12 16.48 1.80
N CYS A 66 0.31 17.68 2.19
CA CYS A 66 1.65 17.94 2.70
C CYS A 66 1.95 17.06 3.94
N GLY A 67 1.01 16.99 4.89
CA GLY A 67 1.16 16.12 6.07
C GLY A 67 1.23 14.65 5.74
N ALA A 68 0.43 14.19 4.76
CA ALA A 68 0.48 12.82 4.27
C ALA A 68 1.82 12.49 3.61
N ALA A 69 2.28 13.37 2.72
CA ALA A 69 3.54 13.25 1.99
C ALA A 69 4.75 13.22 2.94
N GLY A 70 4.78 14.15 3.91
CA GLY A 70 5.83 14.18 4.93
C GLY A 70 5.85 12.91 5.78
N GLY A 71 4.69 12.35 6.11
CA GLY A 71 4.60 11.08 6.84
C GLY A 71 5.20 9.89 6.08
N ILE A 72 4.89 9.75 4.79
CA ILE A 72 5.47 8.71 3.92
C ILE A 72 6.96 8.93 3.75
N SER A 73 7.38 10.16 3.41
CA SER A 73 8.77 10.53 3.19
C SER A 73 9.65 10.19 4.40
N ALA A 74 9.28 10.67 5.57
CA ALA A 74 10.01 10.41 6.82
C ALA A 74 10.09 8.93 7.21
N THR A 75 9.08 8.14 6.83
CA THR A 75 9.02 6.71 7.21
C THR A 75 9.94 5.85 6.37
N PHE A 76 10.08 6.17 5.08
CA PHE A 76 10.78 5.34 4.10
C PHE A 76 12.08 5.96 3.59
N ASN A 77 12.44 7.17 4.05
CA ASN A 77 13.52 7.95 3.45
C ASN A 77 13.30 8.11 1.93
N ALA A 78 12.06 8.42 1.55
CA ALA A 78 11.57 8.39 0.18
C ALA A 78 10.73 9.65 -0.13
N PRO A 79 11.37 10.83 -0.33
CA PRO A 79 10.67 12.08 -0.53
C PRO A 79 9.88 12.15 -1.85
N ILE A 80 10.36 11.56 -2.94
CA ILE A 80 9.64 11.53 -4.23
C ILE A 80 8.38 10.68 -4.11
N THR A 81 8.46 9.53 -3.43
CA THR A 81 7.31 8.69 -3.10
C THR A 81 6.27 9.46 -2.29
N GLY A 82 6.73 10.21 -1.27
CA GLY A 82 5.86 11.06 -0.47
C GLY A 82 5.11 12.08 -1.31
N VAL A 83 5.80 12.75 -2.23
CA VAL A 83 5.20 13.74 -3.15
C VAL A 83 4.12 13.09 -4.01
N PHE A 84 4.45 12.01 -4.72
CA PHE A 84 3.48 11.33 -5.58
C PHE A 84 2.32 10.75 -4.80
N PHE A 85 2.55 10.21 -3.60
CA PHE A 85 1.48 9.75 -2.72
C PHE A 85 0.50 10.88 -2.37
N GLY A 86 1.02 12.06 -2.01
CA GLY A 86 0.22 13.24 -1.71
C GLY A 86 -0.62 13.72 -2.88
N VAL A 87 -0.03 13.73 -4.07
CA VAL A 87 -0.67 14.22 -5.29
C VAL A 87 -1.64 13.18 -5.89
N GLU A 88 -1.18 11.92 -6.03
CA GLU A 88 -1.89 10.88 -6.77
C GLU A 88 -2.97 10.18 -5.93
N ILE A 89 -2.74 9.99 -4.64
CA ILE A 89 -3.66 9.25 -3.76
C ILE A 89 -4.51 10.17 -2.89
N ILE A 90 -3.91 11.24 -2.34
CA ILE A 90 -4.62 12.13 -1.41
C ILE A 90 -5.42 13.21 -2.13
N LEU A 91 -4.76 13.99 -3.02
CA LEU A 91 -5.43 15.07 -3.76
C LEU A 91 -6.13 14.55 -5.01
N ARG A 92 -5.51 13.60 -5.71
CA ARG A 92 -5.94 13.10 -7.04
C ARG A 92 -5.97 14.21 -8.09
N GLU A 93 -5.14 15.20 -7.91
CA GLU A 93 -4.98 16.35 -8.78
C GLU A 93 -3.50 16.72 -8.85
N ILE A 94 -3.01 17.00 -10.07
CA ILE A 94 -1.65 17.44 -10.33
C ILE A 94 -1.72 18.91 -10.74
N SER A 95 -1.41 19.80 -9.80
CA SER A 95 -1.29 21.24 -10.07
C SER A 95 0.01 21.76 -9.48
N ALA A 96 0.60 22.77 -10.12
CA ALA A 96 1.85 23.40 -9.61
C ALA A 96 1.64 24.01 -8.23
N GLU A 97 0.44 24.55 -7.95
CA GLU A 97 0.07 25.12 -6.66
C GLU A 97 0.11 24.08 -5.53
N ALA A 98 -0.25 22.82 -5.83
CA ALA A 98 -0.24 21.73 -4.86
C ALA A 98 1.13 21.05 -4.77
N VAL A 99 1.80 20.80 -5.89
CA VAL A 99 3.02 20.00 -5.96
C VAL A 99 4.17 20.67 -5.18
N VAL A 100 4.36 22.00 -5.33
CA VAL A 100 5.48 22.72 -4.70
C VAL A 100 5.44 22.65 -3.16
N PRO A 101 4.33 22.99 -2.47
CA PRO A 101 4.26 22.83 -1.02
C PRO A 101 4.43 21.38 -0.55
N ILE A 102 3.93 20.40 -1.31
CA ILE A 102 4.07 18.98 -0.99
C ILE A 102 5.53 18.54 -1.08
N MET A 103 6.27 18.98 -2.12
CA MET A 103 7.71 18.72 -2.27
C MET A 103 8.50 19.27 -1.07
N VAL A 104 8.27 20.53 -0.71
CA VAL A 104 8.93 21.15 0.44
C VAL A 104 8.64 20.37 1.72
N SER A 105 7.37 19.99 1.95
CA SER A 105 6.99 19.21 3.13
C SER A 105 7.65 17.84 3.16
N ALA A 106 7.66 17.11 2.03
CA ALA A 106 8.27 15.79 1.93
C ALA A 106 9.77 15.83 2.23
N VAL A 107 10.50 16.80 1.60
CA VAL A 107 11.94 16.95 1.80
C VAL A 107 12.27 17.35 3.24
N LEU A 108 11.56 18.32 3.81
CA LEU A 108 11.81 18.75 5.19
C LEU A 108 11.53 17.63 6.19
N ALA A 109 10.45 16.86 5.99
CA ALA A 109 10.13 15.73 6.84
C ALA A 109 11.23 14.65 6.78
N ASP A 110 11.75 14.38 5.60
CA ASP A 110 12.85 13.44 5.39
C ASP A 110 14.14 13.91 6.07
N VAL A 111 14.54 15.16 5.85
CA VAL A 111 15.74 15.75 6.48
C VAL A 111 15.64 15.68 8.00
N VAL A 112 14.48 16.00 8.58
CA VAL A 112 14.27 15.94 10.03
C VAL A 112 14.27 14.50 10.55
N SER A 113 13.81 13.52 9.78
CA SER A 113 13.73 12.11 10.20
C SER A 113 15.09 11.39 10.17
N ARG A 114 16.00 11.77 9.27
CA ARG A 114 17.29 11.09 9.04
C ARG A 114 18.17 10.93 10.29
N PRO A 115 18.32 11.92 11.18
CA PRO A 115 19.08 11.74 12.40
C PRO A 115 18.53 10.66 13.34
N PHE A 116 17.24 10.34 13.25
CA PHE A 116 16.55 9.40 14.12
C PHE A 116 16.37 8.01 13.47
N LEU A 117 16.10 7.97 12.17
CA LEU A 117 15.77 6.75 11.43
C LEU A 117 16.86 6.27 10.49
N GLY A 118 17.89 7.10 10.26
CA GLY A 118 18.96 6.83 9.31
C GLY A 118 18.63 7.30 7.90
N SER A 119 19.64 7.22 7.00
CA SER A 119 19.56 7.69 5.61
C SER A 119 19.72 6.58 4.57
N ARG A 120 19.72 5.31 5.00
CA ARG A 120 19.88 4.17 4.08
C ARG A 120 18.56 3.89 3.34
N PRO A 121 18.61 3.35 2.11
CA PRO A 121 17.44 2.82 1.44
C PRO A 121 16.71 1.82 2.34
N PHE A 122 15.39 1.84 2.27
CA PHE A 122 14.55 1.08 3.18
C PHE A 122 14.71 -0.44 3.02
N LEU A 123 14.85 -0.93 1.77
CA LEU A 123 15.13 -2.32 1.43
C LEU A 123 16.63 -2.50 1.16
N SER A 124 17.42 -2.52 2.24
CA SER A 124 18.88 -2.64 2.17
C SER A 124 19.38 -4.06 1.83
N ALA A 125 18.52 -5.06 1.91
CA ALA A 125 18.82 -6.43 1.51
C ALA A 125 18.84 -6.63 -0.03
N PHE A 126 18.38 -5.64 -0.78
CA PHE A 126 18.38 -5.75 -2.24
C PHE A 126 19.81 -5.63 -2.79
N PRO A 127 20.28 -6.61 -3.59
CA PRO A 127 21.63 -6.57 -4.16
C PRO A 127 21.73 -5.40 -5.16
N ALA A 128 22.70 -4.53 -4.95
CA ALA A 128 22.92 -3.38 -5.86
C ALA A 128 23.38 -3.84 -7.25
N GLY A 129 22.97 -3.11 -8.28
CA GLY A 129 23.42 -3.34 -9.66
C GLY A 129 22.80 -4.55 -10.35
N ILE A 130 21.63 -5.02 -9.89
CA ILE A 130 20.89 -6.05 -10.62
C ILE A 130 20.33 -5.42 -11.91
N SER A 131 20.67 -6.04 -13.03
CA SER A 131 20.17 -5.66 -14.36
C SER A 131 19.62 -6.88 -15.10
N LEU A 132 18.77 -6.62 -16.10
CA LEU A 132 18.30 -7.65 -17.00
C LEU A 132 19.47 -8.12 -17.87
N PRO A 133 19.86 -9.41 -17.80
CA PRO A 133 21.02 -9.92 -18.55
C PRO A 133 20.84 -9.89 -20.07
N HIS A 134 19.59 -10.03 -20.53
CA HIS A 134 19.27 -10.06 -21.97
C HIS A 134 17.99 -9.24 -22.28
N PRO A 135 17.89 -8.62 -23.48
CA PRO A 135 16.69 -7.93 -23.91
C PRO A 135 15.43 -8.81 -23.93
N GLY A 136 15.59 -10.14 -24.17
CA GLY A 136 14.49 -11.10 -24.15
C GLY A 136 13.78 -11.21 -22.78
N ASN A 137 14.45 -10.83 -21.70
CA ASN A 137 13.89 -10.89 -20.35
C ASN A 137 12.81 -9.83 -20.12
N TYR A 138 12.73 -8.80 -20.98
CA TYR A 138 11.61 -7.87 -20.97
C TYR A 138 10.27 -8.55 -21.25
N LEU A 139 10.27 -9.71 -21.95
CA LEU A 139 9.06 -10.50 -22.11
C LEU A 139 8.56 -11.05 -20.77
N LEU A 140 9.46 -11.55 -19.92
CA LEU A 140 9.11 -12.00 -18.57
C LEU A 140 8.63 -10.83 -17.70
N VAL A 141 9.28 -9.66 -17.83
CA VAL A 141 8.86 -8.41 -17.18
C VAL A 141 7.49 -7.95 -17.69
N ALA A 142 7.07 -8.28 -18.90
CA ALA A 142 5.75 -7.96 -19.41
C ALA A 142 4.66 -8.95 -18.97
N VAL A 143 5.02 -10.22 -18.73
CA VAL A 143 4.09 -11.28 -18.27
C VAL A 143 3.84 -11.17 -16.76
N LEU A 144 4.88 -10.97 -15.97
CA LEU A 144 4.80 -10.84 -14.50
C LEU A 144 3.72 -9.86 -14.01
N PRO A 145 3.58 -8.64 -14.58
CA PRO A 145 2.59 -7.67 -14.13
C PRO A 145 1.13 -8.10 -14.30
N VAL A 146 0.85 -9.03 -15.19
CA VAL A 146 -0.51 -9.59 -15.33
C VAL A 146 -0.84 -10.42 -14.09
N ALA A 147 0.07 -11.29 -13.66
CA ALA A 147 -0.08 -12.04 -12.41
C ALA A 147 -0.12 -11.10 -11.19
N ALA A 148 0.76 -10.10 -11.16
CA ALA A 148 0.78 -9.08 -10.12
C ALA A 148 -0.54 -8.29 -10.04
N ALA A 149 -1.15 -7.95 -11.18
CA ALA A 149 -2.45 -7.29 -11.23
C ALA A 149 -3.56 -8.16 -10.66
N LEU A 150 -3.58 -9.45 -10.98
CA LEU A 150 -4.54 -10.40 -10.41
C LEU A 150 -4.40 -10.49 -8.89
N ILE A 151 -3.17 -10.55 -8.37
CA ILE A 151 -2.89 -10.57 -6.93
C ILE A 151 -3.35 -9.26 -6.27
N GLY A 152 -3.05 -8.09 -6.86
CA GLY A 152 -3.46 -6.80 -6.32
C GLY A 152 -5.00 -6.63 -6.28
N VAL A 153 -5.70 -7.05 -7.34
CA VAL A 153 -7.17 -7.04 -7.39
C VAL A 153 -7.76 -8.06 -6.42
N ALA A 154 -7.19 -9.27 -6.34
CA ALA A 154 -7.60 -10.29 -5.37
C ALA A 154 -7.42 -9.78 -3.93
N PHE A 155 -6.28 -9.17 -3.61
CA PHE A 155 -6.02 -8.59 -2.30
C PHE A 155 -7.09 -7.55 -1.93
N LYS A 156 -7.38 -6.59 -2.83
CA LYS A 156 -8.45 -5.62 -2.62
C LYS A 156 -9.79 -6.31 -2.34
N ASN A 157 -10.17 -7.27 -3.16
CA ASN A 157 -11.47 -7.95 -3.05
C ASN A 157 -11.57 -8.77 -1.75
N VAL A 158 -10.49 -9.45 -1.34
CA VAL A 158 -10.47 -10.22 -0.09
C VAL A 158 -10.53 -9.32 1.13
N VAL A 159 -9.84 -8.16 1.12
CA VAL A 159 -9.91 -7.17 2.21
C VAL A 159 -11.35 -6.72 2.43
N TYR A 160 -12.03 -6.30 1.37
CA TYR A 160 -13.40 -5.82 1.48
C TYR A 160 -14.42 -6.95 1.71
N GLY A 161 -14.20 -8.12 1.13
CA GLY A 161 -15.02 -9.31 1.40
C GLY A 161 -14.91 -9.77 2.85
N MET A 162 -13.73 -9.66 3.46
CA MET A 162 -13.52 -9.98 4.88
C MET A 162 -14.21 -8.95 5.79
N GLU A 163 -14.17 -7.64 5.44
CA GLU A 163 -14.92 -6.60 6.15
C GLU A 163 -16.43 -6.92 6.12
N ASP A 164 -16.98 -7.23 4.94
CA ASP A 164 -18.38 -7.59 4.76
C ASP A 164 -18.77 -8.88 5.53
N LEU A 165 -17.90 -9.88 5.53
CA LEU A 165 -18.11 -11.13 6.27
C LEU A 165 -18.25 -10.88 7.77
N TRP A 166 -17.34 -10.07 8.33
CA TRP A 166 -17.39 -9.71 9.75
C TRP A 166 -18.59 -8.82 10.06
N ASP A 167 -18.93 -7.85 9.21
CA ASP A 167 -20.10 -6.97 9.39
C ASP A 167 -21.41 -7.80 9.43
N ARG A 168 -21.57 -8.78 8.53
CA ARG A 168 -22.73 -9.69 8.52
C ARG A 168 -22.78 -10.58 9.76
N ARG A 169 -21.64 -11.16 10.17
CA ARG A 169 -21.54 -12.06 11.33
C ARG A 169 -21.72 -11.34 12.66
N TRP A 170 -21.42 -10.04 12.69
CA TRP A 170 -21.40 -9.21 13.90
C TRP A 170 -22.58 -8.26 14.06
N LYS A 171 -23.55 -8.25 13.15
CA LYS A 171 -24.65 -7.27 13.05
C LYS A 171 -25.42 -7.04 14.37
N ASN A 172 -25.56 -8.07 15.23
CA ASN A 172 -26.31 -8.02 16.49
C ASN A 172 -25.44 -8.29 17.72
N ARG A 173 -24.13 -8.11 17.63
CA ARG A 173 -23.18 -8.38 18.71
C ARG A 173 -22.44 -7.10 19.11
N PRO A 174 -21.94 -6.99 20.36
CA PRO A 174 -21.22 -5.81 20.79
C PRO A 174 -19.93 -5.63 19.98
N GLU A 175 -19.74 -4.44 19.42
CA GLU A 175 -18.61 -4.15 18.51
C GLU A 175 -17.25 -4.32 19.17
N TRP A 176 -17.14 -4.08 20.50
CA TRP A 176 -15.89 -4.27 21.25
C TRP A 176 -15.42 -5.73 21.28
N ALA A 177 -16.31 -6.70 21.14
CA ALA A 177 -15.97 -8.12 21.13
C ALA A 177 -15.46 -8.61 19.75
N ARG A 178 -15.71 -7.86 18.68
CA ARG A 178 -15.25 -8.17 17.32
C ARG A 178 -13.72 -8.31 17.24
N PRO A 179 -12.91 -7.35 17.72
CA PRO A 179 -11.45 -7.49 17.73
C PRO A 179 -10.96 -8.63 18.64
N ALA A 180 -11.65 -8.92 19.74
CA ALA A 180 -11.27 -10.00 20.65
C ALA A 180 -11.42 -11.38 19.98
N VAL A 181 -12.60 -11.68 19.41
CA VAL A 181 -12.84 -12.96 18.73
C VAL A 181 -11.99 -13.10 17.47
N GLY A 182 -11.93 -12.04 16.65
CA GLY A 182 -11.10 -12.06 15.44
C GLY A 182 -9.60 -12.09 15.76
N GLY A 183 -9.19 -11.51 16.88
CA GLY A 183 -7.82 -11.58 17.38
C GLY A 183 -7.39 -13.00 17.74
N VAL A 184 -8.30 -13.81 18.29
CA VAL A 184 -8.03 -15.26 18.51
C VAL A 184 -7.79 -15.97 17.18
N VAL A 185 -8.63 -15.72 16.17
CA VAL A 185 -8.44 -16.32 14.84
C VAL A 185 -7.12 -15.88 14.21
N LEU A 186 -6.79 -14.59 14.32
CA LEU A 186 -5.50 -14.07 13.85
C LEU A 186 -4.34 -14.71 14.63
N GLY A 187 -4.45 -14.84 15.96
CA GLY A 187 -3.45 -15.48 16.80
C GLY A 187 -3.17 -16.92 16.40
N LEU A 188 -4.21 -17.71 16.09
CA LEU A 188 -4.05 -19.07 15.58
C LEU A 188 -3.34 -19.09 14.22
N LEU A 189 -3.64 -18.13 13.33
CA LEU A 189 -2.94 -17.98 12.07
C LEU A 189 -1.46 -17.62 12.29
N LEU A 190 -1.16 -16.74 13.24
CA LEU A 190 0.23 -16.35 13.57
C LEU A 190 1.02 -17.47 14.24
N LEU A 191 0.37 -18.38 14.98
CA LEU A 191 1.02 -19.57 15.51
C LEU A 191 1.40 -20.55 14.40
N ALA A 192 0.54 -20.69 13.38
CA ALA A 192 0.81 -21.54 12.22
C ALA A 192 1.81 -20.89 11.24
N LEU A 193 1.78 -19.56 11.09
CA LEU A 193 2.57 -18.80 10.14
C LEU A 193 3.12 -17.52 10.78
N PRO A 194 4.16 -17.60 11.64
CA PRO A 194 4.71 -16.47 12.38
C PRO A 194 5.20 -15.31 11.50
N GLN A 195 5.54 -15.58 10.25
CA GLN A 195 5.98 -14.59 9.26
C GLN A 195 4.91 -13.53 8.96
N MET A 196 3.66 -13.78 9.32
CA MET A 196 2.56 -12.82 9.13
C MET A 196 2.48 -11.75 10.21
N TYR A 197 3.29 -11.87 11.28
CA TYR A 197 3.30 -10.92 12.39
C TYR A 197 3.70 -9.51 11.93
N GLY A 198 2.88 -8.52 12.26
CA GLY A 198 3.15 -7.10 12.02
C GLY A 198 3.28 -6.72 10.54
N VAL A 199 4.17 -5.79 10.24
CA VAL A 199 4.34 -5.23 8.89
C VAL A 199 4.95 -6.22 7.90
N GLY A 200 5.98 -6.98 8.35
CA GLY A 200 6.58 -8.06 7.57
C GLY A 200 7.88 -7.70 6.83
N TYR A 201 8.53 -6.56 7.12
CA TYR A 201 9.77 -6.17 6.45
C TYR A 201 10.93 -7.18 6.58
N PRO A 202 11.21 -7.76 7.76
CA PRO A 202 12.26 -8.78 7.87
C PRO A 202 12.00 -10.04 7.04
N VAL A 203 10.73 -10.33 6.77
CA VAL A 203 10.34 -11.45 5.89
C VAL A 203 10.57 -11.09 4.42
N MET A 204 10.32 -9.84 4.05
CA MET A 204 10.62 -9.35 2.69
C MET A 204 12.13 -9.40 2.42
N ASP A 205 12.95 -8.96 3.37
CA ASP A 205 14.42 -9.01 3.25
C ASP A 205 14.89 -10.46 3.05
N LYS A 206 14.41 -11.40 3.87
CA LYS A 206 14.73 -12.83 3.71
C LYS A 206 14.20 -13.43 2.40
N ALA A 207 13.05 -12.97 1.91
CA ALA A 207 12.55 -13.42 0.62
C ALA A 207 13.47 -12.96 -0.52
N ILE A 208 13.94 -11.72 -0.49
CA ILE A 208 14.84 -11.15 -1.51
C ILE A 208 16.20 -11.84 -1.51
N THR A 209 16.70 -12.26 -0.33
CA THR A 209 17.96 -13.00 -0.21
C THR A 209 17.86 -14.49 -0.60
N GLY A 210 16.66 -14.98 -0.91
CA GLY A 210 16.45 -16.37 -1.35
C GLY A 210 16.36 -17.38 -0.20
N ASP A 211 16.08 -16.95 1.02
CA ASP A 211 16.02 -17.82 2.20
C ASP A 211 14.75 -18.70 2.23
N TYR A 212 13.81 -18.50 1.29
CA TYR A 212 12.55 -19.25 1.25
C TYR A 212 12.39 -20.01 -0.05
N VAL A 213 11.91 -21.25 0.05
CA VAL A 213 11.60 -22.11 -1.09
C VAL A 213 10.29 -21.70 -1.77
N LEU A 214 10.13 -22.03 -3.05
CA LEU A 214 9.01 -21.62 -3.90
C LEU A 214 7.62 -21.81 -3.27
N TRP A 215 7.32 -23.02 -2.77
CA TRP A 215 5.98 -23.29 -2.18
C TRP A 215 5.71 -22.41 -0.97
N PHE A 216 6.75 -22.07 -0.19
CA PHE A 216 6.62 -21.23 0.98
C PHE A 216 6.43 -19.76 0.61
N LEU A 217 7.05 -19.27 -0.45
CA LEU A 217 6.80 -17.93 -1.01
C LEU A 217 5.34 -17.76 -1.43
N LEU A 218 4.76 -18.78 -2.08
CA LEU A 218 3.33 -18.78 -2.43
C LEU A 218 2.44 -18.81 -1.18
N LEU A 219 2.81 -19.60 -0.17
CA LEU A 219 2.12 -19.64 1.13
C LEU A 219 2.20 -18.28 1.85
N LEU A 220 3.36 -17.61 1.84
CA LEU A 220 3.52 -16.26 2.40
C LEU A 220 2.63 -15.25 1.69
N THR A 221 2.54 -15.32 0.36
CA THR A 221 1.64 -14.45 -0.44
C THR A 221 0.18 -14.63 -0.02
N ALA A 222 -0.31 -15.86 -0.02
CA ALA A 222 -1.69 -16.17 0.38
C ALA A 222 -1.94 -15.83 1.86
N GLY A 223 -1.00 -16.18 2.74
CA GLY A 223 -1.05 -15.89 4.16
C GLY A 223 -1.13 -14.40 4.47
N LYS A 224 -0.37 -13.57 3.75
CA LYS A 224 -0.41 -12.10 3.93
C LYS A 224 -1.74 -11.52 3.50
N ILE A 225 -2.32 -11.98 2.39
CA ILE A 225 -3.66 -11.57 1.97
C ILE A 225 -4.68 -11.86 3.08
N LEU A 226 -4.67 -13.08 3.61
CA LEU A 226 -5.61 -13.51 4.65
C LEU A 226 -5.39 -12.77 5.97
N ALA A 227 -4.15 -12.70 6.47
CA ALA A 227 -3.82 -12.08 7.74
C ALA A 227 -4.13 -10.57 7.74
N THR A 228 -3.79 -9.87 6.64
CA THR A 228 -4.09 -8.43 6.50
C THR A 228 -5.59 -8.19 6.41
N SER A 229 -6.29 -8.98 5.59
CA SER A 229 -7.74 -8.86 5.42
C SER A 229 -8.48 -9.16 6.72
N LEU A 230 -8.05 -10.17 7.47
CA LEU A 230 -8.60 -10.50 8.78
C LEU A 230 -8.36 -9.35 9.77
N THR A 231 -7.11 -8.85 9.85
CA THR A 231 -6.77 -7.75 10.77
C THR A 231 -7.61 -6.50 10.51
N LEU A 232 -7.77 -6.09 9.25
CA LEU A 232 -8.59 -4.94 8.88
C LEU A 232 -10.08 -5.23 9.07
N GLY A 233 -10.53 -6.44 8.69
CA GLY A 233 -11.91 -6.88 8.80
C GLY A 233 -12.44 -6.90 10.23
N ILE A 234 -11.62 -7.21 11.22
CA ILE A 234 -12.03 -7.19 12.64
C ILE A 234 -11.96 -5.78 13.28
N GLY A 235 -11.61 -4.75 12.50
CA GLY A 235 -11.50 -3.37 12.97
C GLY A 235 -10.09 -2.96 13.40
N GLY A 236 -9.06 -3.72 13.04
CA GLY A 236 -7.67 -3.38 13.29
C GLY A 236 -7.25 -2.07 12.61
N SER A 237 -6.33 -1.35 13.24
CA SER A 237 -5.82 -0.06 12.78
C SER A 237 -4.50 -0.24 12.06
N GLY A 238 -4.51 -0.13 10.72
CA GLY A 238 -3.30 -0.26 9.91
C GLY A 238 -3.51 0.19 8.47
N GLY A 239 -2.46 0.06 7.66
CA GLY A 239 -2.42 0.36 6.24
C GLY A 239 -2.30 -0.89 5.37
N VAL A 240 -2.52 -0.69 4.08
CA VAL A 240 -2.45 -1.74 3.05
C VAL A 240 -1.22 -1.59 2.15
N PHE A 241 -0.45 -0.50 2.31
CA PHE A 241 0.71 -0.19 1.47
C PHE A 241 1.80 -1.25 1.63
N ALA A 242 2.39 -1.41 2.82
CA ALA A 242 3.42 -2.43 3.07
C ALA A 242 2.93 -3.86 2.79
N PRO A 243 1.71 -4.28 3.15
CA PRO A 243 1.18 -5.56 2.69
C PRO A 243 1.19 -5.73 1.18
N SER A 244 0.86 -4.69 0.39
CA SER A 244 0.93 -4.77 -1.07
C SER A 244 2.36 -4.99 -1.58
N LEU A 245 3.33 -4.29 -0.97
CA LEU A 245 4.75 -4.49 -1.29
C LEU A 245 5.21 -5.92 -0.95
N PHE A 246 4.81 -6.42 0.22
CA PHE A 246 5.09 -7.79 0.66
C PHE A 246 4.56 -8.82 -0.34
N LEU A 247 3.32 -8.67 -0.78
CA LEU A 247 2.72 -9.54 -1.80
C LEU A 247 3.52 -9.52 -3.11
N GLY A 248 3.96 -8.33 -3.53
CA GLY A 248 4.81 -8.18 -4.71
C GLY A 248 6.14 -8.88 -4.55
N VAL A 249 6.85 -8.66 -3.43
CA VAL A 249 8.15 -9.31 -3.18
C VAL A 249 8.01 -10.83 -3.19
N THR A 250 7.08 -11.39 -2.42
CA THR A 250 6.95 -12.85 -2.29
C THR A 250 6.46 -13.51 -3.58
N SER A 251 5.51 -12.93 -4.28
CA SER A 251 5.01 -13.46 -5.55
C SER A 251 6.00 -13.26 -6.70
N GLY A 252 6.71 -12.13 -6.72
CA GLY A 252 7.74 -11.86 -7.72
C GLY A 252 8.97 -12.75 -7.56
N MET A 253 9.37 -13.02 -6.31
CA MET A 253 10.43 -13.98 -6.02
C MET A 253 10.04 -15.38 -6.48
N ALA A 254 8.80 -15.82 -6.17
CA ALA A 254 8.29 -17.10 -6.65
C ALA A 254 8.26 -17.19 -8.19
N PHE A 255 7.85 -16.12 -8.87
CA PHE A 255 7.89 -16.04 -10.34
C PHE A 255 9.34 -16.15 -10.86
N GLY A 256 10.27 -15.45 -10.23
CA GLY A 256 11.68 -15.50 -10.60
C GLY A 256 12.30 -16.87 -10.43
N GLU A 257 11.99 -17.60 -9.34
CA GLU A 257 12.42 -18.99 -9.15
C GLU A 257 11.84 -19.93 -10.22
N ILE A 258 10.56 -19.75 -10.59
CA ILE A 258 9.94 -20.52 -11.67
C ILE A 258 10.65 -20.21 -13.00
N ALA A 259 10.91 -18.95 -13.29
CA ALA A 259 11.57 -18.53 -14.51
C ALA A 259 13.00 -19.09 -14.60
N ASP A 260 13.75 -19.05 -13.51
CA ASP A 260 15.11 -19.64 -13.43
C ASP A 260 15.08 -21.14 -13.62
N HIS A 261 14.12 -21.85 -13.01
CA HIS A 261 13.96 -23.29 -13.17
C HIS A 261 13.60 -23.70 -14.61
N VAL A 262 12.78 -22.90 -15.32
CA VAL A 262 12.31 -23.22 -16.69
C VAL A 262 13.31 -22.79 -17.76
N LEU A 263 13.91 -21.61 -17.62
CA LEU A 263 14.78 -20.99 -18.64
C LEU A 263 16.27 -21.04 -18.26
N GLY A 264 16.60 -21.47 -17.05
CA GLY A 264 17.96 -21.49 -16.51
C GLY A 264 18.53 -20.09 -16.24
N PRO A 265 19.87 -19.96 -16.12
CA PRO A 265 20.54 -18.71 -15.75
C PRO A 265 20.25 -17.51 -16.68
N GLY A 266 19.72 -17.77 -17.87
CA GLY A 266 19.29 -16.73 -18.80
C GLY A 266 18.04 -15.94 -18.36
N ALA A 267 17.29 -16.45 -17.39
CA ALA A 267 16.12 -15.75 -16.86
C ALA A 267 16.48 -14.49 -16.07
N GLY A 268 17.69 -14.41 -15.52
CA GLY A 268 18.12 -13.35 -14.61
C GLY A 268 17.77 -13.66 -13.14
N PRO A 269 18.28 -12.87 -12.20
CA PRO A 269 18.15 -13.18 -10.77
C PRO A 269 16.70 -13.04 -10.29
N PRO A 270 16.17 -13.98 -9.48
CA PRO A 270 14.82 -13.95 -8.94
C PRO A 270 14.48 -12.65 -8.17
N ALA A 271 15.46 -12.06 -7.49
CA ALA A 271 15.31 -10.80 -6.77
C ALA A 271 14.88 -9.62 -7.68
N LEU A 272 15.26 -9.63 -8.96
CA LEU A 272 14.79 -8.64 -9.94
C LEU A 272 13.26 -8.67 -10.06
N TYR A 273 12.70 -9.87 -10.24
CA TYR A 273 11.25 -10.05 -10.39
C TYR A 273 10.51 -9.71 -9.10
N ALA A 274 11.14 -9.95 -7.92
CA ALA A 274 10.59 -9.54 -6.64
C ALA A 274 10.37 -8.02 -6.56
N VAL A 275 11.37 -7.23 -6.98
CA VAL A 275 11.30 -5.77 -6.96
C VAL A 275 10.34 -5.23 -8.02
N VAL A 276 10.35 -5.79 -9.22
CA VAL A 276 9.42 -5.41 -10.30
C VAL A 276 7.97 -5.69 -9.88
N ALA A 277 7.71 -6.87 -9.30
CA ALA A 277 6.38 -7.24 -8.83
C ALA A 277 5.95 -6.41 -7.61
N MET A 278 6.89 -5.98 -6.75
CA MET A 278 6.60 -5.10 -5.63
C MET A 278 5.88 -3.82 -6.08
N GLY A 279 6.40 -3.15 -7.10
CA GLY A 279 5.75 -1.99 -7.71
C GLY A 279 4.45 -2.34 -8.44
N ALA A 280 4.44 -3.45 -9.20
CA ALA A 280 3.30 -3.87 -9.98
C ALA A 280 2.08 -4.24 -9.14
N VAL A 281 2.24 -5.00 -8.04
CA VAL A 281 1.14 -5.37 -7.13
C VAL A 281 0.58 -4.13 -6.42
N PHE A 282 1.46 -3.25 -5.93
CA PHE A 282 1.01 -2.00 -5.32
C PHE A 282 0.26 -1.12 -6.33
N ALA A 283 0.82 -0.94 -7.53
CA ALA A 283 0.18 -0.18 -8.60
C ALA A 283 -1.20 -0.75 -8.98
N ALA A 284 -1.34 -2.06 -9.01
CA ALA A 284 -2.61 -2.72 -9.29
C ALA A 284 -3.64 -2.53 -8.17
N ALA A 285 -3.24 -2.63 -6.90
CA ALA A 285 -4.14 -2.46 -5.77
C ALA A 285 -4.55 -1.00 -5.55
N ALA A 286 -3.61 -0.06 -5.70
CA ALA A 286 -3.79 1.36 -5.43
C ALA A 286 -4.21 2.16 -6.68
N GLN A 287 -3.95 1.68 -7.89
CA GLN A 287 -4.05 2.37 -9.18
C GLN A 287 -3.30 3.73 -9.16
N ALA A 288 -2.12 3.71 -8.52
CA ALA A 288 -1.23 4.85 -8.32
C ALA A 288 0.16 4.57 -8.91
N PRO A 289 0.29 4.66 -10.26
CA PRO A 289 1.53 4.27 -10.95
C PRO A 289 2.73 5.14 -10.61
N LEU A 290 2.57 6.45 -10.46
CA LEU A 290 3.71 7.34 -10.13
C LEU A 290 4.26 7.03 -8.74
N THR A 291 3.37 6.88 -7.76
CA THR A 291 3.74 6.47 -6.39
C THR A 291 4.43 5.11 -6.39
N ALA A 292 3.94 4.16 -7.19
CA ALA A 292 4.51 2.81 -7.28
C ALA A 292 5.95 2.82 -7.82
N VAL A 293 6.19 3.50 -8.94
CA VAL A 293 7.53 3.62 -9.53
C VAL A 293 8.49 4.31 -8.56
N ALA A 294 8.09 5.46 -8.01
CA ALA A 294 8.92 6.20 -7.07
C ALA A 294 9.26 5.37 -5.82
N SER A 295 8.27 4.65 -5.26
CA SER A 295 8.49 3.84 -4.06
C SER A 295 9.50 2.73 -4.28
N VAL A 296 9.45 2.06 -5.42
CA VAL A 296 10.42 0.99 -5.74
C VAL A 296 11.82 1.56 -5.87
N VAL A 297 11.99 2.63 -6.67
CA VAL A 297 13.29 3.23 -6.94
C VAL A 297 13.93 3.82 -5.68
N GLU A 298 13.16 4.54 -4.86
CA GLU A 298 13.72 5.14 -3.64
C GLU A 298 13.95 4.11 -2.53
N MET A 299 13.07 3.12 -2.38
CA MET A 299 13.21 2.10 -1.33
C MET A 299 14.33 1.12 -1.61
N THR A 300 14.68 0.86 -2.88
CA THR A 300 15.83 0.03 -3.27
C THR A 300 17.12 0.83 -3.43
N GLY A 301 17.01 2.13 -3.74
CA GLY A 301 18.14 2.99 -4.06
C GLY A 301 18.77 2.70 -5.42
N ASP A 302 18.14 1.88 -6.26
CA ASP A 302 18.69 1.45 -7.56
C ASP A 302 17.85 2.00 -8.74
N PHE A 303 18.40 3.01 -9.43
CA PHE A 303 17.79 3.62 -10.61
C PHE A 303 17.85 2.73 -11.86
N THR A 304 18.70 1.72 -11.90
CA THR A 304 18.82 0.82 -13.06
C THR A 304 17.55 0.01 -13.29
N LEU A 305 16.76 -0.20 -12.23
CA LEU A 305 15.48 -0.89 -12.24
C LEU A 305 14.31 -0.05 -12.75
N SER A 306 14.53 1.24 -13.01
CA SER A 306 13.43 2.15 -13.40
C SER A 306 12.70 1.69 -14.67
N LEU A 307 13.42 1.25 -15.71
CA LEU A 307 12.79 0.81 -16.96
C LEU A 307 11.88 -0.42 -16.77
N PRO A 308 12.36 -1.55 -16.20
CA PRO A 308 11.50 -2.71 -15.99
C PRO A 308 10.35 -2.42 -15.02
N VAL A 309 10.55 -1.58 -14.02
CA VAL A 309 9.51 -1.19 -13.06
C VAL A 309 8.44 -0.32 -13.71
N ILE A 310 8.82 0.69 -14.51
CA ILE A 310 7.86 1.55 -15.23
C ILE A 310 6.99 0.69 -16.18
N LEU A 311 7.60 -0.21 -16.95
CA LEU A 311 6.87 -1.10 -17.85
C LEU A 311 5.88 -1.97 -17.06
N ALA A 312 6.34 -2.62 -16.00
CA ALA A 312 5.52 -3.50 -15.20
C ALA A 312 4.37 -2.76 -14.49
N VAL A 313 4.64 -1.59 -13.93
CA VAL A 313 3.63 -0.75 -13.27
C VAL A 313 2.58 -0.28 -14.27
N ALA A 314 2.99 0.12 -15.48
CA ALA A 314 2.06 0.53 -16.53
C ALA A 314 1.11 -0.61 -16.94
N ILE A 315 1.67 -1.81 -17.19
CA ILE A 315 0.87 -2.99 -17.55
C ILE A 315 -0.06 -3.39 -16.39
N ALA A 316 0.46 -3.48 -15.16
CA ALA A 316 -0.33 -3.88 -13.99
C ALA A 316 -1.48 -2.90 -13.71
N THR A 317 -1.23 -1.60 -13.85
CA THR A 317 -2.26 -0.56 -13.69
C THR A 317 -3.33 -0.68 -14.78
N GLY A 318 -2.93 -0.88 -16.04
CA GLY A 318 -3.86 -1.07 -17.16
C GLY A 318 -4.75 -2.30 -16.97
N VAL A 319 -4.15 -3.45 -16.63
CA VAL A 319 -4.87 -4.69 -16.34
C VAL A 319 -5.79 -4.54 -15.13
N SER A 320 -5.31 -3.92 -14.05
CA SER A 320 -6.14 -3.71 -12.86
C SER A 320 -7.35 -2.84 -13.13
N ARG A 321 -7.20 -1.75 -13.92
CA ARG A 321 -8.31 -0.87 -14.30
C ARG A 321 -9.36 -1.58 -15.15
N SER A 322 -8.95 -2.51 -16.03
CA SER A 322 -9.90 -3.31 -16.83
C SER A 322 -10.65 -4.35 -16.00
N LEU A 323 -10.03 -4.87 -14.94
CA LEU A 323 -10.62 -5.90 -14.09
C LEU A 323 -11.47 -5.34 -12.93
N SER A 324 -11.20 -4.10 -12.51
CA SER A 324 -11.77 -3.60 -11.27
C SER A 324 -11.94 -2.08 -11.28
N TYR A 325 -13.17 -1.63 -11.09
CA TYR A 325 -13.47 -0.24 -10.79
C TYR A 325 -13.18 0.06 -9.32
N GLY A 326 -12.48 1.16 -9.07
CA GLY A 326 -12.07 1.59 -7.74
C GLY A 326 -10.84 0.86 -7.18
N THR A 327 -10.12 1.59 -6.35
CA THR A 327 -8.86 1.17 -5.74
C THR A 327 -9.07 0.64 -4.33
N ILE A 328 -8.03 0.05 -3.75
CA ILE A 328 -8.04 -0.34 -2.32
C ILE A 328 -8.28 0.84 -1.38
N TYR A 329 -8.02 2.09 -1.82
CA TYR A 329 -8.26 3.30 -1.04
C TYR A 329 -9.64 3.93 -1.30
N THR A 330 -10.20 3.78 -2.52
CA THR A 330 -11.43 4.46 -2.94
C THR A 330 -12.68 3.61 -2.82
N THR A 331 -12.56 2.27 -2.81
CA THR A 331 -13.71 1.36 -2.73
C THR A 331 -14.62 1.67 -1.52
N LYS A 332 -14.06 2.08 -0.39
CA LYS A 332 -14.85 2.46 0.79
C LYS A 332 -15.66 3.76 0.58
N LEU A 333 -15.17 4.67 -0.25
CA LEU A 333 -15.90 5.88 -0.66
C LEU A 333 -16.98 5.55 -1.67
N LEU A 334 -16.64 4.71 -2.67
CA LEU A 334 -17.62 4.23 -3.66
C LEU A 334 -18.81 3.52 -3.02
N ARG A 335 -18.57 2.68 -1.98
CA ARG A 335 -19.63 2.04 -1.20
C ARG A 335 -20.52 3.01 -0.44
N ARG A 336 -20.07 4.25 -0.23
CA ARG A 336 -20.85 5.35 0.37
C ARG A 336 -21.47 6.28 -0.66
N GLY A 337 -21.40 5.92 -1.95
CA GLY A 337 -21.96 6.74 -3.03
C GLY A 337 -21.08 7.92 -3.43
N ILE A 338 -19.80 7.95 -3.03
CA ILE A 338 -18.85 9.02 -3.38
C ILE A 338 -17.90 8.49 -4.44
N ASP A 339 -18.08 8.95 -5.66
CA ASP A 339 -17.20 8.64 -6.79
C ASP A 339 -16.26 9.82 -7.05
N LEU A 340 -14.98 9.61 -6.72
CA LEU A 340 -13.95 10.64 -6.90
C LEU A 340 -13.51 10.80 -8.37
N ASP A 341 -13.78 9.81 -9.22
CA ASP A 341 -13.39 9.84 -10.62
C ASP A 341 -14.41 10.57 -11.51
N ARG A 342 -15.68 10.61 -11.06
CA ARG A 342 -16.79 11.27 -11.78
C ARG A 342 -17.13 12.68 -11.29
N GLY A 343 -16.39 13.20 -10.31
CA GLY A 343 -16.50 14.60 -9.89
C GLY A 343 -17.82 15.01 -9.21
N GLY A 344 -18.53 14.06 -8.59
CA GLY A 344 -19.79 14.37 -7.90
C GLY A 344 -20.36 13.18 -7.13
N PRO A 345 -21.48 13.36 -6.39
CA PRO A 345 -22.23 12.23 -5.88
C PRO A 345 -22.64 11.34 -7.06
N ALA A 346 -22.44 10.03 -6.92
CA ALA A 346 -22.73 9.05 -7.96
C ALA A 346 -24.19 9.25 -8.45
N GLN A 347 -24.37 9.70 -9.69
CA GLN A 347 -25.69 9.93 -10.28
C GLN A 347 -26.38 8.62 -10.67
N ASP A 348 -25.60 7.53 -10.75
CA ASP A 348 -26.13 6.18 -10.91
C ASP A 348 -25.55 5.26 -9.81
N PRO A 349 -26.38 4.41 -9.21
CA PRO A 349 -25.85 3.40 -8.30
C PRO A 349 -24.81 2.56 -9.06
N ALA A 350 -23.63 2.40 -8.47
CA ALA A 350 -22.59 1.51 -9.01
C ALA A 350 -23.26 0.18 -9.40
N PRO A 351 -22.88 -0.43 -10.55
CA PRO A 351 -23.46 -1.71 -10.96
C PRO A 351 -23.41 -2.66 -9.78
N ALA A 352 -24.57 -3.17 -9.39
CA ALA A 352 -24.73 -4.03 -8.22
C ALA A 352 -23.72 -5.15 -8.29
N ILE A 353 -22.81 -5.19 -7.33
CA ILE A 353 -21.91 -6.34 -7.18
C ILE A 353 -22.82 -7.52 -6.91
N PRO A 354 -22.78 -8.61 -7.70
CA PRO A 354 -23.69 -9.74 -7.52
C PRO A 354 -23.63 -10.23 -6.08
N GLY A 355 -24.74 -10.14 -5.33
CA GLY A 355 -24.87 -10.60 -3.95
C GLY A 355 -25.20 -9.54 -2.88
N GLN A 356 -25.40 -8.28 -3.22
CA GLN A 356 -25.92 -7.29 -2.27
C GLN A 356 -27.44 -7.09 -2.48
N VAL A 357 -28.22 -7.55 -1.52
CA VAL A 357 -29.65 -7.20 -1.36
C VAL A 357 -29.70 -5.86 -0.61
N PRO A 358 -30.62 -4.94 -0.97
CA PRO A 358 -30.71 -3.59 -0.42
C PRO A 358 -30.94 -3.54 1.10
#